data_09f9e6f9e89402b8a808e334f0318915
#
_entry.id   09f9e6f9e89402b8a808e334f0318915
#
_cell.length_a   1.000
_cell.length_b   1.000
_cell.length_c   1.000
_cell.angle_alpha   90.00
_cell.angle_beta   90.00
_cell.angle_gamma   90.00
#
_symmetry.space_group_name_H-M   'P 1'
#
loop_
_entity.id
_entity.type
_entity.pdbx_description
1 polymer ?
#
loop_
_entity_poly.entity_id
_entity_poly.type
_entity_poly.pdbx_seq_one_letter_code
_entity_poly.pdbx_strand_id
1 'polypeptide(L)'
;RDTDRSRGLGDVYKRQLWSCDHVDIENVSAKGDYFGMNTNNLIMKNFQLVGNYSFDGSRNVEVHDSKLISKDAFWNTENVTVYDSFITGEYLGWNAKNLTLINCTIESLQGLCYIDNLVMKNCKLINTTLAFEYSSVDAEICSKVDSVLNPTSGVIRAKEIGTLTIEKDRVDPSKTKIICEGK
;
A
#
# COMPACT_ATOMS: atom_id res chain seq x y z
N ARG A 1 -28.48 -10.48 6.45
CA ARG A 1 -27.36 -9.61 6.92
C ARG A 1 -26.51 -10.48 7.83
N ASP A 2 -25.57 -11.22 7.28
CA ASP A 2 -24.60 -11.93 8.08
C ASP A 2 -23.38 -11.04 8.24
N THR A 3 -23.22 -10.45 9.43
CA THR A 3 -22.00 -9.79 9.85
C THR A 3 -21.14 -10.88 10.49
N ASP A 4 -20.22 -11.44 9.73
CA ASP A 4 -19.29 -12.44 10.25
C ASP A 4 -18.20 -11.71 11.07
N ARG A 5 -18.30 -11.80 12.40
CA ARG A 5 -17.30 -11.29 13.34
C ARG A 5 -16.44 -12.45 13.81
N SER A 6 -15.33 -12.68 13.16
CA SER A 6 -14.33 -13.63 13.64
C SER A 6 -13.49 -12.99 14.74
N ARG A 7 -13.63 -13.45 15.97
CA ARG A 7 -12.78 -13.14 17.12
C ARG A 7 -12.03 -14.38 17.54
N GLY A 8 -10.74 -14.42 17.31
CA GLY A 8 -9.90 -15.50 17.84
C GLY A 8 -8.63 -15.72 17.05
N LEU A 9 -7.57 -16.16 17.73
CA LEU A 9 -6.35 -16.68 17.13
C LEU A 9 -6.66 -17.99 16.42
N GLY A 10 -6.81 -17.95 15.10
CA GLY A 10 -7.04 -19.13 14.28
C GLY A 10 -6.23 -19.05 12.99
N ASP A 11 -5.48 -20.12 12.69
CA ASP A 11 -4.88 -20.29 11.37
C ASP A 11 -5.97 -20.65 10.37
N VAL A 12 -6.28 -19.75 9.47
CA VAL A 12 -7.23 -20.01 8.38
C VAL A 12 -6.47 -20.36 7.12
N TYR A 13 -6.57 -21.59 6.66
CA TYR A 13 -5.92 -22.09 5.44
C TYR A 13 -6.88 -22.13 4.24
N LYS A 14 -6.47 -21.46 3.14
CA LYS A 14 -6.95 -21.55 1.76
C LYS A 14 -8.38 -21.04 1.43
N ARG A 15 -8.43 -20.10 0.49
CA ARG A 15 -9.62 -19.45 -0.11
C ARG A 15 -10.39 -18.57 0.87
N GLN A 16 -9.85 -17.34 1.11
CA GLN A 16 -10.30 -16.61 2.28
C GLN A 16 -10.89 -15.28 1.86
N LEU A 17 -12.18 -15.13 2.15
CA LEU A 17 -12.93 -13.89 2.01
C LEU A 17 -12.99 -13.36 0.57
N TRP A 18 -13.28 -14.21 -0.40
CA TRP A 18 -13.48 -13.75 -1.77
C TRP A 18 -14.88 -13.21 -1.98
N SER A 19 -14.97 -12.03 -2.60
CA SER A 19 -16.23 -11.39 -2.94
C SER A 19 -17.20 -11.24 -1.76
N CYS A 20 -16.63 -11.00 -0.56
CA CYS A 20 -17.38 -10.71 0.64
C CYS A 20 -17.74 -9.22 0.72
N ASP A 21 -18.66 -8.90 1.60
CA ASP A 21 -19.07 -7.53 1.87
C ASP A 21 -19.30 -7.33 3.37
N HIS A 22 -18.86 -6.17 3.91
CA HIS A 22 -18.95 -5.83 5.33
C HIS A 22 -18.27 -6.86 6.25
N VAL A 23 -16.95 -6.96 6.17
CA VAL A 23 -16.14 -7.89 6.95
C VAL A 23 -15.29 -7.13 7.96
N ASP A 24 -15.39 -7.50 9.23
CA ASP A 24 -14.55 -7.00 10.32
C ASP A 24 -13.63 -8.14 10.79
N ILE A 25 -12.32 -7.89 10.81
CA ILE A 25 -11.29 -8.83 11.26
C ILE A 25 -10.50 -8.19 12.39
N GLU A 26 -10.39 -8.88 13.52
CA GLU A 26 -9.62 -8.38 14.65
C GLU A 26 -8.83 -9.51 15.31
N ASN A 27 -7.53 -9.27 15.59
CA ASN A 27 -6.62 -10.20 16.26
C ASN A 27 -6.50 -11.56 15.53
N VAL A 28 -6.29 -11.53 14.20
CA VAL A 28 -6.21 -12.73 13.34
C VAL A 28 -4.88 -12.81 12.64
N SER A 29 -4.35 -14.01 12.52
CA SER A 29 -3.26 -14.34 11.60
C SER A 29 -3.78 -15.21 10.46
N ALA A 30 -3.42 -14.85 9.23
CA ALA A 30 -3.82 -15.59 8.03
C ALA A 30 -2.59 -15.87 7.14
N LYS A 31 -2.67 -16.97 6.41
CA LYS A 31 -1.68 -17.34 5.40
C LYS A 31 -2.37 -17.86 4.15
N GLY A 32 -2.05 -17.28 3.01
CA GLY A 32 -2.61 -17.72 1.71
C GLY A 32 -2.65 -16.59 0.70
N ASP A 33 -2.64 -16.96 -0.56
CA ASP A 33 -2.73 -16.03 -1.67
C ASP A 33 -4.17 -15.56 -1.92
N TYR A 34 -4.31 -14.36 -2.49
CA TYR A 34 -5.61 -13.73 -2.81
C TYR A 34 -6.53 -13.51 -1.61
N PHE A 35 -5.96 -13.29 -0.43
CA PHE A 35 -6.77 -12.96 0.74
C PHE A 35 -7.57 -11.67 0.50
N GLY A 36 -8.88 -11.71 0.76
CA GLY A 36 -9.77 -10.55 0.62
C GLY A 36 -10.06 -10.14 -0.83
N MET A 37 -9.78 -10.97 -1.84
CA MET A 37 -9.97 -10.63 -3.25
C MET A 37 -11.42 -10.24 -3.55
N ASN A 38 -11.60 -9.10 -4.26
CA ASN A 38 -12.91 -8.53 -4.62
C ASN A 38 -13.85 -8.29 -3.43
N THR A 39 -13.31 -8.12 -2.22
CA THR A 39 -14.09 -7.85 -1.01
C THR A 39 -14.37 -6.36 -0.88
N ASN A 40 -15.58 -6.00 -0.43
CA ASN A 40 -15.94 -4.62 -0.17
C ASN A 40 -16.14 -4.37 1.33
N ASN A 41 -15.87 -3.13 1.77
CA ASN A 41 -16.11 -2.70 3.14
C ASN A 41 -15.42 -3.62 4.17
N LEU A 42 -14.10 -3.74 4.05
CA LEU A 42 -13.25 -4.60 4.89
C LEU A 42 -12.51 -3.76 5.92
N ILE A 43 -12.66 -4.09 7.19
CA ILE A 43 -11.93 -3.45 8.31
C ILE A 43 -11.07 -4.51 8.99
N MET A 44 -9.78 -4.23 9.15
CA MET A 44 -8.84 -5.14 9.80
C MET A 44 -8.07 -4.42 10.91
N LYS A 45 -7.96 -5.08 12.08
CA LYS A 45 -7.19 -4.58 13.23
C LYS A 45 -6.32 -5.68 13.80
N ASN A 46 -5.07 -5.36 14.11
CA ASN A 46 -4.09 -6.32 14.61
C ASN A 46 -4.09 -7.62 13.80
N PHE A 47 -3.95 -7.44 12.48
CA PHE A 47 -4.02 -8.51 11.49
C PHE A 47 -2.62 -8.85 10.98
N GLN A 48 -2.28 -10.13 10.92
CA GLN A 48 -1.03 -10.60 10.33
C GLN A 48 -1.32 -11.45 9.10
N LEU A 49 -0.73 -11.07 7.97
CA LEU A 49 -0.95 -11.74 6.70
C LEU A 49 0.37 -12.12 6.05
N VAL A 50 0.43 -13.35 5.58
CA VAL A 50 1.50 -13.86 4.71
C VAL A 50 0.89 -14.50 3.47
N GLY A 51 1.12 -13.92 2.30
CA GLY A 51 0.57 -14.44 1.03
C GLY A 51 0.80 -13.45 -0.09
N ASN A 52 0.34 -13.77 -1.31
CA ASN A 52 0.48 -12.91 -2.47
C ASN A 52 -0.89 -12.44 -2.98
N TYR A 53 -0.90 -11.34 -3.77
CA TYR A 53 -2.11 -10.76 -4.37
C TYR A 53 -3.23 -10.46 -3.36
N SER A 54 -2.82 -10.04 -2.16
CA SER A 54 -3.79 -9.76 -1.11
C SER A 54 -4.60 -8.51 -1.44
N PHE A 55 -5.92 -8.62 -1.24
CA PHE A 55 -6.91 -7.56 -1.48
C PHE A 55 -7.10 -7.17 -2.94
N ASP A 56 -6.64 -7.96 -3.92
CA ASP A 56 -6.80 -7.66 -5.34
C ASP A 56 -8.28 -7.36 -5.68
N GLY A 57 -8.52 -6.22 -6.33
CA GLY A 57 -9.85 -5.76 -6.72
C GLY A 57 -10.78 -5.34 -5.58
N SER A 58 -10.29 -5.26 -4.33
CA SER A 58 -11.11 -4.88 -3.18
C SER A 58 -11.38 -3.38 -3.10
N ARG A 59 -12.46 -3.01 -2.42
CA ARG A 59 -12.87 -1.61 -2.25
C ARG A 59 -13.25 -1.28 -0.82
N ASN A 60 -12.99 -0.03 -0.43
CA ASN A 60 -13.29 0.49 0.91
C ASN A 60 -12.63 -0.39 1.99
N VAL A 61 -11.29 -0.47 1.95
CA VAL A 61 -10.49 -1.28 2.87
C VAL A 61 -9.83 -0.37 3.90
N GLU A 62 -9.96 -0.72 5.15
CA GLU A 62 -9.32 -0.03 6.28
C GLU A 62 -8.49 -1.02 7.10
N VAL A 63 -7.21 -0.69 7.36
CA VAL A 63 -6.26 -1.56 8.05
C VAL A 63 -5.60 -0.79 9.18
N HIS A 64 -5.55 -1.39 10.38
CA HIS A 64 -4.91 -0.80 11.55
C HIS A 64 -3.95 -1.78 12.22
N ASP A 65 -2.84 -1.28 12.76
CA ASP A 65 -1.92 -2.00 13.66
C ASP A 65 -1.52 -3.38 13.13
N SER A 66 -1.26 -3.50 11.83
CA SER A 66 -1.19 -4.78 11.13
C SER A 66 0.16 -5.03 10.48
N LYS A 67 0.45 -6.30 10.19
CA LYS A 67 1.63 -6.72 9.45
C LYS A 67 1.24 -7.49 8.19
N LEU A 68 1.53 -6.91 7.04
CA LEU A 68 1.22 -7.49 5.73
C LEU A 68 2.52 -7.87 5.02
N ILE A 69 2.71 -9.15 4.79
CA ILE A 69 3.81 -9.71 3.99
C ILE A 69 3.19 -10.28 2.73
N SER A 70 3.14 -9.46 1.67
CA SER A 70 2.39 -9.82 0.47
C SER A 70 2.99 -9.15 -0.76
N LYS A 71 3.47 -9.94 -1.70
CA LYS A 71 3.72 -9.44 -3.06
C LYS A 71 2.39 -9.06 -3.70
N ASP A 72 2.42 -8.03 -4.54
CA ASP A 72 1.26 -7.60 -5.31
C ASP A 72 0.02 -7.27 -4.44
N ALA A 73 0.26 -6.80 -3.18
CA ALA A 73 -0.84 -6.39 -2.33
C ALA A 73 -1.51 -5.12 -2.84
N PHE A 74 -2.83 -5.02 -2.65
CA PHE A 74 -3.65 -3.88 -3.06
C PHE A 74 -3.73 -3.63 -4.57
N TRP A 75 -3.49 -4.64 -5.41
CA TRP A 75 -3.68 -4.50 -6.85
C TRP A 75 -5.14 -4.19 -7.18
N ASN A 76 -5.36 -3.30 -8.15
CA ASN A 76 -6.69 -2.93 -8.63
C ASN A 76 -7.68 -2.47 -7.53
N THR A 77 -7.18 -2.07 -6.36
CA THR A 77 -8.04 -1.63 -5.26
C THR A 77 -8.54 -0.20 -5.43
N GLU A 78 -9.61 0.12 -4.71
CA GLU A 78 -10.15 1.47 -4.66
C GLU A 78 -10.54 1.85 -3.23
N ASN A 79 -10.14 3.05 -2.79
CA ASN A 79 -10.42 3.59 -1.46
C ASN A 79 -9.85 2.71 -0.34
N VAL A 80 -8.52 2.63 -0.26
CA VAL A 80 -7.80 1.89 0.79
C VAL A 80 -7.14 2.88 1.73
N THR A 81 -7.27 2.66 3.03
CA THR A 81 -6.52 3.40 4.05
C THR A 81 -5.84 2.43 5.01
N VAL A 82 -4.55 2.60 5.21
CA VAL A 82 -3.74 1.78 6.13
C VAL A 82 -3.10 2.68 7.18
N TYR A 83 -3.27 2.30 8.46
CA TYR A 83 -2.74 3.03 9.60
C TYR A 83 -1.75 2.16 10.40
N ASP A 84 -0.69 2.78 10.92
CA ASP A 84 0.17 2.24 11.98
C ASP A 84 0.66 0.81 11.68
N SER A 85 0.99 0.50 10.41
CA SER A 85 1.20 -0.86 9.94
C SER A 85 2.55 -1.04 9.25
N PHE A 86 3.01 -2.29 9.21
CA PHE A 86 4.16 -2.73 8.43
C PHE A 86 3.71 -3.47 7.18
N ILE A 87 4.19 -3.04 6.01
CA ILE A 87 3.83 -3.63 4.73
C ILE A 87 5.12 -3.97 3.99
N THR A 88 5.28 -5.22 3.59
CA THR A 88 6.40 -5.64 2.75
C THR A 88 5.95 -6.51 1.58
N GLY A 89 6.54 -6.27 0.42
CA GLY A 89 6.29 -7.02 -0.82
C GLY A 89 6.82 -6.30 -2.04
N GLU A 90 6.63 -6.89 -3.20
CA GLU A 90 6.93 -6.28 -4.51
C GLU A 90 5.65 -5.72 -5.11
N TYR A 91 5.74 -4.70 -5.97
CA TYR A 91 4.64 -4.12 -6.76
C TYR A 91 3.39 -3.73 -5.95
N LEU A 92 3.58 -3.22 -4.73
CA LEU A 92 2.48 -2.81 -3.87
C LEU A 92 1.61 -1.71 -4.53
N GLY A 93 0.30 -1.89 -4.51
CA GLY A 93 -0.67 -0.88 -4.93
C GLY A 93 -0.84 -0.74 -6.45
N TRP A 94 -0.31 -1.64 -7.26
CA TRP A 94 -0.41 -1.56 -8.72
C TRP A 94 -1.85 -1.34 -9.20
N ASN A 95 -2.04 -0.28 -10.00
CA ASN A 95 -3.33 0.12 -10.53
C ASN A 95 -4.41 0.42 -9.46
N ALA A 96 -3.98 0.78 -8.24
CA ALA A 96 -4.90 1.21 -7.19
C ALA A 96 -5.39 2.65 -7.40
N LYS A 97 -6.55 2.97 -6.81
CA LYS A 97 -7.10 4.34 -6.75
C LYS A 97 -7.36 4.72 -5.31
N ASN A 98 -6.99 5.94 -4.94
CA ASN A 98 -7.17 6.47 -3.59
C ASN A 98 -6.57 5.55 -2.53
N LEU A 99 -5.26 5.31 -2.58
CA LEU A 99 -4.50 4.59 -1.56
C LEU A 99 -3.91 5.59 -0.58
N THR A 100 -4.26 5.46 0.70
CA THR A 100 -3.75 6.31 1.78
C THR A 100 -2.99 5.48 2.81
N LEU A 101 -1.74 5.88 3.11
CA LEU A 101 -0.87 5.21 4.08
C LEU A 101 -0.49 6.23 5.17
N ILE A 102 -0.77 5.92 6.44
CA ILE A 102 -0.54 6.83 7.56
C ILE A 102 0.29 6.11 8.63
N ASN A 103 1.41 6.69 9.05
CA ASN A 103 2.33 6.13 10.04
C ASN A 103 2.82 4.72 9.67
N CYS A 104 2.93 4.39 8.39
CA CYS A 104 3.30 3.06 7.94
C CYS A 104 4.80 2.93 7.69
N THR A 105 5.33 1.73 7.93
CA THR A 105 6.65 1.33 7.43
C THR A 105 6.47 0.40 6.24
N ILE A 106 7.05 0.77 5.11
CA ILE A 106 6.90 0.06 3.83
C ILE A 106 8.27 -0.41 3.33
N GLU A 107 8.36 -1.65 2.93
CA GLU A 107 9.50 -2.24 2.25
C GLU A 107 9.04 -2.85 0.93
N SER A 108 9.49 -2.29 -0.19
CA SER A 108 8.99 -2.75 -1.49
C SER A 108 9.98 -2.49 -2.63
N LEU A 109 10.20 -3.51 -3.42
CA LEU A 109 10.87 -3.37 -4.71
C LEU A 109 9.84 -2.98 -5.77
N GLN A 110 10.12 -1.91 -6.54
CA GLN A 110 9.22 -1.31 -7.51
C GLN A 110 7.80 -1.09 -6.91
N GLY A 111 7.80 -0.50 -5.70
CA GLY A 111 6.57 -0.33 -4.93
C GLY A 111 5.81 0.94 -5.26
N LEU A 112 4.50 0.92 -5.00
CA LEU A 112 3.63 2.08 -5.10
C LEU A 112 3.59 2.67 -6.52
N CYS A 113 3.48 1.78 -7.51
CA CYS A 113 3.47 2.12 -8.93
C CYS A 113 2.06 2.12 -9.52
N TYR A 114 1.85 2.96 -10.54
CA TYR A 114 0.58 3.06 -11.28
C TYR A 114 -0.63 3.37 -10.38
N ILE A 115 -0.43 4.16 -9.33
CA ILE A 115 -1.49 4.54 -8.39
C ILE A 115 -2.06 5.90 -8.79
N ASP A 116 -3.37 5.95 -8.90
CA ASP A 116 -4.10 7.21 -9.01
C ASP A 116 -4.49 7.70 -7.62
N ASN A 117 -3.92 8.84 -7.20
CA ASN A 117 -4.09 9.46 -5.90
C ASN A 117 -3.53 8.63 -4.73
N LEU A 118 -2.19 8.51 -4.67
CA LEU A 118 -1.47 8.00 -3.51
C LEU A 118 -1.23 9.12 -2.49
N VAL A 119 -1.66 8.92 -1.25
CA VAL A 119 -1.39 9.82 -0.12
C VAL A 119 -0.59 9.08 0.94
N MET A 120 0.53 9.67 1.37
CA MET A 120 1.36 9.12 2.44
C MET A 120 1.62 10.19 3.51
N LYS A 121 1.37 9.86 4.79
CA LYS A 121 1.61 10.75 5.91
C LYS A 121 2.49 10.07 6.95
N ASN A 122 3.60 10.71 7.31
CA ASN A 122 4.54 10.21 8.30
C ASN A 122 4.96 8.75 8.05
N CYS A 123 5.23 8.41 6.80
CA CYS A 123 5.62 7.06 6.41
C CYS A 123 7.12 6.88 6.38
N LYS A 124 7.59 5.65 6.64
CA LYS A 124 8.99 5.25 6.51
C LYS A 124 9.11 4.25 5.36
N LEU A 125 9.95 4.57 4.37
CA LEU A 125 10.32 3.64 3.31
C LEU A 125 11.69 3.04 3.63
N ILE A 126 11.80 1.73 3.55
CA ILE A 126 13.04 0.98 3.73
C ILE A 126 13.23 0.03 2.55
N ASN A 127 14.44 -0.13 2.05
CA ASN A 127 14.72 -1.00 0.89
C ASN A 127 13.70 -0.83 -0.24
N THR A 128 13.27 0.43 -0.49
CA THR A 128 12.23 0.73 -1.48
C THR A 128 12.85 1.36 -2.71
N THR A 129 12.78 0.66 -3.83
CA THR A 129 13.36 1.05 -5.11
C THR A 129 12.30 1.31 -6.16
N LEU A 130 12.65 2.13 -7.16
CA LEU A 130 11.80 2.50 -8.30
C LEU A 130 10.38 2.94 -7.86
N ALA A 131 10.32 3.64 -6.71
CA ALA A 131 9.06 4.04 -6.12
C ALA A 131 8.30 5.04 -6.99
N PHE A 132 6.97 4.96 -6.95
CA PHE A 132 6.02 5.92 -7.51
C PHE A 132 5.94 5.95 -9.04
N GLU A 133 6.46 4.94 -9.73
CA GLU A 133 6.40 4.89 -11.18
C GLU A 133 4.96 5.06 -11.69
N TYR A 134 4.75 6.05 -12.54
CA TYR A 134 3.45 6.44 -13.10
C TYR A 134 2.32 6.67 -12.08
N SER A 135 2.68 7.10 -10.85
CA SER A 135 1.71 7.42 -9.80
C SER A 135 1.55 8.94 -9.61
N SER A 136 0.34 9.37 -9.25
CA SER A 136 0.10 10.69 -8.68
C SER A 136 0.26 10.61 -7.15
N VAL A 137 1.11 11.46 -6.55
CA VAL A 137 1.63 11.25 -5.21
C VAL A 137 1.59 12.54 -4.37
N ASP A 138 1.02 12.47 -3.17
CA ASP A 138 1.27 13.44 -2.10
C ASP A 138 1.85 12.70 -0.89
N ALA A 139 3.19 12.74 -0.75
CA ALA A 139 3.90 11.94 0.22
C ALA A 139 4.71 12.77 1.21
N GLU A 140 4.58 12.41 2.49
CA GLU A 140 5.43 12.81 3.60
C GLU A 140 6.18 11.58 4.13
N ILE A 141 7.48 11.49 3.81
CA ILE A 141 8.33 10.33 4.11
C ILE A 141 9.40 10.75 5.10
N CYS A 142 9.38 10.16 6.30
CA CYS A 142 10.31 10.46 7.38
C CYS A 142 11.65 9.70 7.29
N SER A 143 11.96 9.11 6.14
CA SER A 143 13.19 8.36 5.86
C SER A 143 13.82 8.80 4.53
N LYS A 144 14.96 8.18 4.20
CA LYS A 144 15.47 8.14 2.84
C LYS A 144 14.58 7.26 1.97
N VAL A 145 14.49 7.58 0.67
CA VAL A 145 13.94 6.73 -0.39
C VAL A 145 15.09 6.31 -1.30
N ASP A 146 15.27 5.01 -1.53
CA ASP A 146 16.41 4.52 -2.30
C ASP A 146 16.37 4.98 -3.75
N SER A 147 15.24 4.84 -4.41
CA SER A 147 15.06 5.42 -5.73
C SER A 147 13.59 5.74 -6.06
N VAL A 148 13.41 6.79 -6.86
CA VAL A 148 12.14 7.25 -7.40
C VAL A 148 12.20 7.21 -8.91
N LEU A 149 11.15 6.71 -9.57
CA LEU A 149 11.05 6.59 -11.02
C LEU A 149 9.76 7.24 -11.53
N ASN A 150 9.86 8.15 -12.48
CA ASN A 150 8.76 8.68 -13.30
C ASN A 150 7.42 8.94 -12.58
N PRO A 151 7.38 9.63 -11.42
CA PRO A 151 6.11 10.03 -10.83
C PRO A 151 5.38 11.00 -11.78
N THR A 152 4.06 10.87 -11.90
CA THR A 152 3.28 11.65 -12.88
C THR A 152 2.91 13.04 -12.40
N SER A 153 2.68 13.20 -11.09
CA SER A 153 2.31 14.50 -10.51
C SER A 153 2.34 14.49 -8.99
N GLY A 154 2.33 15.67 -8.40
CA GLY A 154 2.12 15.88 -6.97
C GLY A 154 3.38 16.32 -6.22
N VAL A 155 3.50 15.96 -4.94
CA VAL A 155 4.60 16.40 -4.09
C VAL A 155 5.19 15.22 -3.31
N ILE A 156 6.49 15.03 -3.39
CA ILE A 156 7.22 14.03 -2.61
C ILE A 156 8.14 14.76 -1.64
N ARG A 157 7.86 14.65 -0.34
CA ARG A 157 8.68 15.14 0.76
C ARG A 157 9.40 13.96 1.40
N ALA A 158 10.72 13.99 1.45
CA ALA A 158 11.53 12.93 2.04
C ALA A 158 12.78 13.51 2.71
N LYS A 159 13.41 12.74 3.61
CA LYS A 159 14.71 13.18 4.15
C LYS A 159 15.77 13.24 3.04
N GLU A 160 15.81 12.23 2.21
CA GLU A 160 16.74 12.11 1.09
C GLU A 160 16.12 11.21 0.01
N ILE A 161 16.47 11.47 -1.25
CA ILE A 161 16.22 10.55 -2.37
C ILE A 161 17.58 10.14 -2.93
N GLY A 162 17.86 8.83 -2.94
CA GLY A 162 19.12 8.28 -3.42
C GLY A 162 19.26 8.45 -4.92
N THR A 163 18.35 7.92 -5.70
CA THR A 163 18.31 8.08 -7.16
C THR A 163 16.95 8.60 -7.60
N LEU A 164 16.95 9.67 -8.38
CA LEU A 164 15.74 10.21 -9.01
C LEU A 164 15.86 10.09 -10.53
N THR A 165 14.96 9.35 -11.14
CA THR A 165 14.86 9.21 -12.59
C THR A 165 13.55 9.81 -13.08
N ILE A 166 13.61 10.82 -13.94
CA ILE A 166 12.46 11.45 -14.60
C ILE A 166 12.75 11.51 -16.11
N GLU A 167 12.12 10.65 -16.86
CA GLU A 167 12.24 10.55 -18.31
C GLU A 167 11.24 11.50 -18.97
N LYS A 168 11.74 12.61 -19.53
CA LYS A 168 10.90 13.72 -20.06
C LYS A 168 10.00 13.33 -21.24
N ASP A 169 10.32 12.26 -21.90
CA ASP A 169 9.52 11.67 -22.98
C ASP A 169 8.35 10.81 -22.46
N ARG A 170 8.34 10.49 -21.17
CA ARG A 170 7.32 9.66 -20.53
C ARG A 170 6.44 10.43 -19.56
N VAL A 171 7.01 11.35 -18.81
CA VAL A 171 6.28 12.16 -17.80
C VAL A 171 6.70 13.62 -17.90
N ASP A 172 5.81 14.54 -17.53
CA ASP A 172 6.09 15.95 -17.44
C ASP A 172 6.75 16.28 -16.09
N PRO A 173 8.06 16.64 -16.06
CA PRO A 173 8.77 16.91 -14.81
C PRO A 173 8.21 18.09 -14.02
N SER A 174 7.51 19.02 -14.66
CA SER A 174 6.94 20.20 -14.03
C SER A 174 5.78 19.90 -13.11
N LYS A 175 5.16 18.73 -13.24
CA LYS A 175 4.01 18.30 -12.46
C LYS A 175 4.36 17.65 -11.14
N THR A 176 5.62 17.30 -10.92
CA THR A 176 6.07 16.68 -9.67
C THR A 176 7.07 17.57 -8.96
N LYS A 177 6.78 17.89 -7.70
CA LYS A 177 7.68 18.65 -6.83
C LYS A 177 8.37 17.72 -5.85
N ILE A 178 9.71 17.78 -5.82
CA ILE A 178 10.54 17.02 -4.87
C ILE A 178 11.05 17.98 -3.81
N ILE A 179 10.90 17.62 -2.53
CA ILE A 179 11.39 18.39 -1.39
C ILE A 179 12.17 17.44 -0.48
N CYS A 180 13.48 17.68 -0.31
CA CYS A 180 14.33 16.94 0.61
C CYS A 180 14.75 17.83 1.78
N GLU A 181 14.78 17.23 3.01
CA GLU A 181 15.34 17.89 4.18
C GLU A 181 16.87 17.96 4.02
N GLY A 182 17.44 19.16 3.97
CA GLY A 182 18.90 19.34 3.99
C GLY A 182 19.57 19.66 2.65
N LYS A 183 18.84 20.24 1.70
CA LYS A 183 19.44 20.98 0.57
C LYS A 183 18.99 22.41 0.56
#